data_a34dccbeeaf92417a73b7d707c363805
#
_entry.id   a34dccbeeaf92417a73b7d707c363805
#
_cell.length_a   1.000
_cell.length_b   1.000
_cell.length_c   1.000
_cell.angle_alpha   90.00
_cell.angle_beta   90.00
_cell.angle_gamma   90.00
#
_symmetry.space_group_name_H-M   'P 1'
#
loop_
_entity.id
_entity.type
_entity.pdbx_description
1 polymer ?
#
loop_
_entity_poly.entity_id
_entity_poly.type
_entity_poly.pdbx_seq_one_letter_code
_entity_poly.pdbx_strand_id
1 'polypeptide(L)'
;MLQTTWKRPGVDSTMTHQTVSFSAGAPVTSIIEMAISYNYEYLAMFTDTGLLWIGSADLRKIYCEFNTSCPSRPKQLTWCAMGAVICYWDDFWMIAPDFLTYFTYQMDSAVHLVQELDGVRIIGNETHELLQRVPAAVEQVFKIGSMEPGAMLFDASKEFEKKSARAEECIRIIKERLPEAVQQCIHAAAGEHEPAIQRGLLRAASFGKSFLTDMPPHAFVSMCRNLRVLNAVRDYMVGIPLTYGQLEKLTMKTLIDRLVLRRHYCLAIRICDYLKIPKEEGASRILGHWACYKVQQANVDDEEIARAINSKLGETPGISYSEIASKAVDCGRTHLAIKLLDYEAKAADQVPLLMRMNKDDLALEKAIMSGDTDLVYMVVMHLKDNLTLGEFLMAIRYHPVALSLYIKYCKDQDRRTLVDLFYQDDQFMNSGNAFVQDSYSEKTIESKMNTLSKAQMSYQQGGFQFYSKVCALHFLCIVCMCDSIFQATE
;
A
#
# COMPACT_ATOMS: atom_id res chain seq x y z
N MET A 1 -43.82 6.91 -21.67
CA MET A 1 -43.18 5.71 -21.08
C MET A 1 -41.67 5.79 -21.38
N LEU A 2 -40.87 6.12 -20.40
CA LEU A 2 -39.41 6.12 -20.53
C LEU A 2 -38.91 4.72 -20.16
N GLN A 3 -38.13 4.10 -21.06
CA GLN A 3 -37.49 2.81 -20.82
C GLN A 3 -36.01 3.04 -20.43
N THR A 4 -35.64 2.57 -19.27
CA THR A 4 -34.23 2.56 -18.85
C THR A 4 -33.70 1.13 -18.87
N THR A 5 -32.49 0.94 -19.43
CA THR A 5 -31.82 -0.36 -19.48
C THR A 5 -30.66 -0.37 -18.47
N TRP A 6 -30.70 -1.30 -17.53
CA TRP A 6 -29.61 -1.50 -16.54
C TRP A 6 -28.82 -2.76 -16.84
N LYS A 7 -27.48 -2.67 -16.79
CA LYS A 7 -26.58 -3.80 -16.84
C LYS A 7 -25.90 -3.97 -15.47
N ARG A 8 -26.17 -5.05 -14.76
CA ARG A 8 -25.40 -5.42 -13.57
C ARG A 8 -24.05 -6.00 -14.01
N PRO A 9 -22.90 -5.53 -13.50
CA PRO A 9 -21.62 -6.19 -13.76
C PRO A 9 -21.61 -7.56 -13.05
N GLY A 10 -21.42 -8.63 -13.80
CA GLY A 10 -21.16 -9.98 -13.26
C GLY A 10 -22.33 -10.98 -13.22
N VAL A 11 -23.49 -10.69 -13.81
CA VAL A 11 -24.58 -11.65 -13.95
C VAL A 11 -24.96 -11.73 -15.42
N ASP A 12 -25.26 -12.94 -15.91
CA ASP A 12 -25.65 -13.23 -17.28
C ASP A 12 -26.70 -12.26 -17.82
N SER A 13 -26.48 -11.83 -19.05
CA SER A 13 -27.12 -10.72 -19.74
C SER A 13 -28.61 -10.94 -20.09
N THR A 14 -29.45 -10.93 -19.08
CA THR A 14 -30.90 -10.66 -19.32
C THR A 14 -31.14 -9.18 -19.05
N MET A 15 -31.28 -8.38 -20.11
CA MET A 15 -31.76 -7.01 -20.00
C MET A 15 -33.23 -7.06 -19.49
N THR A 16 -33.45 -6.66 -18.24
CA THR A 16 -34.81 -6.45 -17.76
C THR A 16 -35.22 -5.01 -18.05
N HIS A 17 -36.23 -4.86 -18.91
CA HIS A 17 -36.84 -3.56 -19.17
C HIS A 17 -37.81 -3.25 -18.03
N GLN A 18 -37.58 -2.18 -17.28
CA GLN A 18 -38.54 -1.68 -16.29
C GLN A 18 -39.05 -0.31 -16.76
N THR A 19 -40.37 -0.14 -16.67
CA THR A 19 -41.04 1.12 -17.01
C THR A 19 -41.31 1.89 -15.75
N VAL A 20 -40.85 3.14 -15.70
CA VAL A 20 -41.20 4.08 -14.62
C VAL A 20 -42.51 4.75 -14.96
N SER A 21 -43.49 4.69 -14.05
CA SER A 21 -44.73 5.44 -14.14
C SER A 21 -44.62 6.71 -13.30
N PHE A 22 -44.99 7.85 -13.89
CA PHE A 22 -45.05 9.12 -13.19
C PHE A 22 -46.54 9.43 -12.92
N SER A 23 -46.87 9.81 -11.67
CA SER A 23 -48.25 10.09 -11.24
C SER A 23 -48.72 11.50 -11.59
N ALA A 24 -47.76 12.42 -11.85
CA ALA A 24 -48.09 13.82 -12.12
C ALA A 24 -48.70 14.03 -13.51
N GLY A 25 -49.76 14.80 -13.58
CA GLY A 25 -50.61 14.99 -14.73
C GLY A 25 -50.06 15.62 -16.02
N ALA A 26 -48.77 15.95 -16.08
CA ALA A 26 -48.07 16.38 -17.29
C ALA A 26 -47.26 15.23 -17.88
N PRO A 27 -47.28 14.99 -19.19
CA PRO A 27 -46.47 13.92 -19.80
C PRO A 27 -44.99 14.26 -19.70
N VAL A 28 -44.26 13.50 -18.88
CA VAL A 28 -42.81 13.55 -18.83
C VAL A 28 -42.25 12.99 -20.13
N THR A 29 -41.45 13.77 -20.85
CA THR A 29 -40.88 13.34 -22.14
C THR A 29 -39.43 12.89 -22.00
N SER A 30 -38.68 13.47 -21.06
CA SER A 30 -37.27 13.15 -20.87
C SER A 30 -36.81 13.29 -19.40
N ILE A 31 -35.80 12.49 -19.04
CA ILE A 31 -35.07 12.63 -17.80
C ILE A 31 -33.83 13.51 -18.10
N ILE A 32 -33.70 14.61 -17.36
CA ILE A 32 -32.63 15.60 -17.58
C ILE A 32 -31.41 15.27 -16.74
N GLU A 33 -31.61 14.82 -15.47
CA GLU A 33 -30.51 14.53 -14.54
C GLU A 33 -30.87 13.33 -13.66
N MET A 34 -29.88 12.56 -13.24
CA MET A 34 -30.05 11.40 -12.35
C MET A 34 -28.92 11.34 -11.33
N ALA A 35 -29.28 10.92 -10.11
CA ALA A 35 -28.32 10.71 -9.03
C ALA A 35 -28.63 9.43 -8.26
N ILE A 36 -27.61 8.62 -7.94
CA ILE A 36 -27.74 7.40 -7.15
C ILE A 36 -27.22 7.66 -5.75
N SER A 37 -27.89 7.13 -4.74
CA SER A 37 -27.44 7.20 -3.34
C SER A 37 -26.12 6.47 -3.12
N TYR A 38 -25.40 6.81 -2.07
CA TYR A 38 -24.09 6.21 -1.74
C TYR A 38 -24.12 4.67 -1.59
N ASN A 39 -25.25 4.12 -1.09
CA ASN A 39 -25.44 2.67 -0.93
C ASN A 39 -25.99 1.97 -2.18
N TYR A 40 -26.21 2.72 -3.28
CA TYR A 40 -26.79 2.24 -4.54
C TYR A 40 -28.22 1.68 -4.44
N GLU A 41 -28.94 1.96 -3.36
CA GLU A 41 -30.30 1.46 -3.16
C GLU A 41 -31.37 2.43 -3.65
N TYR A 42 -31.05 3.72 -3.70
CA TYR A 42 -32.01 4.78 -4.07
C TYR A 42 -31.57 5.54 -5.31
N LEU A 43 -32.55 5.93 -6.10
CA LEU A 43 -32.34 6.70 -7.32
C LEU A 43 -33.23 7.97 -7.26
N ALA A 44 -32.64 9.10 -7.60
CA ALA A 44 -33.32 10.36 -7.84
C ALA A 44 -33.25 10.70 -9.33
N MET A 45 -34.34 11.08 -9.94
CA MET A 45 -34.44 11.49 -11.35
C MET A 45 -35.16 12.82 -11.45
N PHE A 46 -34.54 13.76 -12.18
CA PHE A 46 -35.12 15.06 -12.45
C PHE A 46 -35.57 15.11 -13.91
N THR A 47 -36.82 15.54 -14.12
CA THR A 47 -37.51 15.50 -15.43
C THR A 47 -37.58 16.87 -16.10
N ASP A 48 -37.90 16.90 -17.37
CA ASP A 48 -38.11 18.10 -18.18
C ASP A 48 -39.31 18.96 -17.74
N THR A 49 -40.22 18.37 -16.98
CA THR A 49 -41.38 19.07 -16.38
C THR A 49 -41.04 19.70 -15.01
N GLY A 50 -39.81 19.56 -14.50
CA GLY A 50 -39.44 20.01 -13.18
C GLY A 50 -39.90 19.08 -12.04
N LEU A 51 -40.28 17.85 -12.37
CA LEU A 51 -40.63 16.83 -11.39
C LEU A 51 -39.39 16.10 -10.92
N LEU A 52 -39.17 16.04 -9.62
CA LEU A 52 -38.17 15.18 -9.00
C LEU A 52 -38.84 13.89 -8.56
N TRP A 53 -38.42 12.79 -9.16
CA TRP A 53 -38.83 11.45 -8.80
C TRP A 53 -37.78 10.79 -7.94
N ILE A 54 -38.20 10.21 -6.81
CA ILE A 54 -37.31 9.50 -5.88
C ILE A 54 -37.87 8.10 -5.64
N GLY A 55 -37.07 7.10 -5.90
CA GLY A 55 -37.50 5.71 -5.75
C GLY A 55 -36.34 4.75 -5.49
N SER A 56 -36.65 3.46 -5.46
CA SER A 56 -35.61 2.43 -5.37
C SER A 56 -34.80 2.35 -6.67
N ALA A 57 -33.53 2.04 -6.58
CA ALA A 57 -32.64 1.93 -7.75
C ALA A 57 -33.06 0.82 -8.73
N ASP A 58 -33.82 -0.17 -8.25
CA ASP A 58 -34.45 -1.22 -9.08
C ASP A 58 -35.75 -0.78 -9.75
N LEU A 59 -36.18 0.48 -9.56
CA LEU A 59 -37.38 1.12 -10.12
C LEU A 59 -38.71 0.46 -9.71
N ARG A 60 -38.72 -0.38 -8.68
CA ARG A 60 -39.93 -1.09 -8.23
C ARG A 60 -40.77 -0.30 -7.25
N LYS A 61 -40.15 0.56 -6.46
CA LYS A 61 -40.83 1.35 -5.43
C LYS A 61 -40.62 2.83 -5.68
N ILE A 62 -41.69 3.59 -5.64
CA ILE A 62 -41.68 5.04 -5.65
C ILE A 62 -41.80 5.49 -4.21
N TYR A 63 -40.92 6.37 -3.76
CA TYR A 63 -40.99 6.94 -2.42
C TYR A 63 -41.62 8.32 -2.42
N CYS A 64 -41.27 9.15 -3.40
CA CYS A 64 -41.76 10.50 -3.51
C CYS A 64 -41.72 11.01 -4.95
N GLU A 65 -42.70 11.81 -5.30
CA GLU A 65 -42.70 12.68 -6.48
C GLU A 65 -42.87 14.12 -6.00
N PHE A 66 -41.87 14.94 -6.20
CA PHE A 66 -41.85 16.32 -5.75
C PHE A 66 -41.79 17.27 -6.96
N ASN A 67 -42.78 18.15 -7.06
CA ASN A 67 -42.75 19.16 -8.10
C ASN A 67 -41.99 20.40 -7.63
N THR A 68 -40.85 20.65 -8.25
CA THR A 68 -39.99 21.80 -7.93
C THR A 68 -40.52 23.09 -8.51
N SER A 69 -41.54 23.04 -9.39
CA SER A 69 -42.05 24.20 -10.15
C SER A 69 -40.99 24.90 -11.00
N CYS A 70 -39.81 24.29 -11.18
CA CYS A 70 -38.70 24.81 -11.94
C CYS A 70 -38.28 23.78 -13.01
N PRO A 71 -38.62 23.98 -14.28
CA PRO A 71 -38.28 23.04 -15.34
C PRO A 71 -36.85 23.14 -15.82
N SER A 72 -36.09 24.15 -15.35
CA SER A 72 -34.70 24.32 -15.72
C SER A 72 -33.83 23.21 -15.13
N ARG A 73 -32.83 22.76 -15.92
CA ARG A 73 -31.86 21.75 -15.46
C ARG A 73 -31.14 22.23 -14.22
N PRO A 74 -31.08 21.44 -13.12
CA PRO A 74 -30.23 21.75 -11.98
C PRO A 74 -28.75 21.71 -12.38
N LYS A 75 -27.94 22.58 -11.82
CA LYS A 75 -26.49 22.56 -12.00
C LYS A 75 -25.89 21.27 -11.43
N GLN A 76 -26.43 20.81 -10.31
CA GLN A 76 -26.09 19.53 -9.70
C GLN A 76 -27.32 18.90 -9.02
N LEU A 77 -27.42 17.60 -9.14
CA LEU A 77 -28.35 16.73 -8.41
C LEU A 77 -27.53 15.71 -7.63
N THR A 78 -27.69 15.64 -6.31
CA THR A 78 -26.88 14.75 -5.48
C THR A 78 -27.65 14.27 -4.25
N TRP A 79 -27.16 13.20 -3.62
CA TRP A 79 -27.70 12.65 -2.39
C TRP A 79 -26.94 13.16 -1.18
N CYS A 80 -27.63 13.54 -0.13
CA CYS A 80 -27.09 13.78 1.19
C CYS A 80 -27.23 12.51 2.02
N ALA A 81 -26.16 11.76 2.17
CA ALA A 81 -26.19 10.41 2.72
C ALA A 81 -27.23 9.51 1.99
N MET A 82 -28.13 8.88 2.74
CA MET A 82 -29.15 7.98 2.19
C MET A 82 -30.59 8.54 2.31
N GLY A 83 -30.74 9.71 2.92
CA GLY A 83 -32.09 10.17 3.35
C GLY A 83 -32.60 11.45 2.71
N ALA A 84 -31.74 12.21 2.02
CA ALA A 84 -32.20 13.47 1.41
C ALA A 84 -31.56 13.66 0.03
N VAL A 85 -32.29 14.35 -0.85
CA VAL A 85 -31.83 14.71 -2.19
C VAL A 85 -31.63 16.21 -2.27
N ILE A 86 -30.57 16.62 -2.92
CA ILE A 86 -30.21 18.03 -3.08
C ILE A 86 -30.25 18.36 -4.56
N CYS A 87 -30.98 19.39 -4.88
CA CYS A 87 -30.99 20.04 -6.19
C CYS A 87 -30.34 21.42 -6.05
N TYR A 88 -29.32 21.69 -6.82
CA TYR A 88 -28.62 22.98 -6.83
C TYR A 88 -28.85 23.69 -8.17
N TRP A 89 -29.33 24.90 -8.12
CA TRP A 89 -29.40 25.86 -9.21
C TRP A 89 -28.49 27.06 -8.89
N ASP A 90 -29.10 28.21 -8.63
CA ASP A 90 -28.41 29.36 -8.01
C ASP A 90 -28.65 29.31 -6.49
N ASP A 91 -29.82 28.83 -6.07
CA ASP A 91 -30.11 28.47 -4.70
C ASP A 91 -30.02 26.95 -4.50
N PHE A 92 -29.83 26.59 -3.28
CA PHE A 92 -29.65 25.20 -2.85
C PHE A 92 -30.96 24.69 -2.24
N TRP A 93 -31.57 23.67 -2.83
CA TRP A 93 -32.81 23.06 -2.37
C TRP A 93 -32.55 21.66 -1.85
N MET A 94 -32.78 21.45 -0.56
CA MET A 94 -32.70 20.14 0.07
C MET A 94 -34.07 19.60 0.34
N ILE A 95 -34.37 18.42 -0.20
CA ILE A 95 -35.61 17.70 0.05
C ILE A 95 -35.39 16.75 1.21
N ALA A 96 -36.15 16.94 2.29
CA ALA A 96 -35.97 16.28 3.56
C ALA A 96 -36.17 14.75 3.48
N PRO A 97 -35.77 14.00 4.52
CA PRO A 97 -35.79 12.53 4.52
C PRO A 97 -37.20 11.92 4.44
N ASP A 98 -38.21 12.63 4.82
CA ASP A 98 -39.63 12.24 4.67
C ASP A 98 -40.17 12.48 3.25
N PHE A 99 -39.35 13.14 2.40
CA PHE A 99 -39.66 13.53 1.03
C PHE A 99 -40.93 14.40 0.88
N LEU A 100 -41.45 14.94 1.98
CA LEU A 100 -42.64 15.81 2.01
C LEU A 100 -42.28 17.27 2.26
N THR A 101 -41.13 17.53 2.88
CA THR A 101 -40.67 18.87 3.20
C THR A 101 -39.39 19.19 2.46
N TYR A 102 -39.17 20.45 2.17
CA TYR A 102 -37.94 20.93 1.57
C TYR A 102 -37.42 22.15 2.32
N PHE A 103 -36.08 22.31 2.30
CA PHE A 103 -35.40 23.46 2.85
C PHE A 103 -34.60 24.15 1.74
N THR A 104 -34.60 25.47 1.76
CA THR A 104 -33.81 26.27 0.84
C THR A 104 -32.70 26.97 1.59
N TYR A 105 -31.50 26.96 0.99
CA TYR A 105 -30.33 27.67 1.48
C TYR A 105 -29.80 28.56 0.38
N GLN A 106 -29.56 29.83 0.71
CA GLN A 106 -28.90 30.76 -0.19
C GLN A 106 -27.40 30.63 -0.04
N MET A 107 -26.69 30.62 -1.15
CA MET A 107 -25.24 30.55 -1.20
C MET A 107 -24.68 31.87 -1.72
N ASP A 108 -23.67 32.39 -1.01
CA ASP A 108 -23.03 33.68 -1.37
C ASP A 108 -22.20 33.59 -2.65
N SER A 109 -21.84 32.38 -3.08
CA SER A 109 -21.07 32.12 -4.28
C SER A 109 -21.47 30.80 -4.95
N ALA A 110 -21.00 30.59 -6.17
CA ALA A 110 -21.17 29.30 -6.84
C ALA A 110 -20.47 28.20 -6.03
N VAL A 111 -21.16 27.07 -5.81
CA VAL A 111 -20.66 25.95 -5.03
C VAL A 111 -20.61 24.68 -5.86
N HIS A 112 -19.76 23.74 -5.43
CA HIS A 112 -19.70 22.38 -5.96
C HIS A 112 -20.05 21.39 -4.86
N LEU A 113 -20.98 20.47 -5.16
CA LEU A 113 -21.48 19.47 -4.21
C LEU A 113 -20.79 18.13 -4.44
N VAL A 114 -20.24 17.54 -3.39
CA VAL A 114 -19.62 16.21 -3.43
C VAL A 114 -20.36 15.30 -2.46
N GLN A 115 -20.95 14.24 -2.98
CA GLN A 115 -21.62 13.22 -2.19
C GLN A 115 -20.63 12.47 -1.31
N GLU A 116 -20.94 12.34 -0.03
CA GLU A 116 -20.18 11.55 0.92
C GLU A 116 -21.05 10.49 1.60
N LEU A 117 -20.43 9.60 2.37
CA LEU A 117 -21.11 8.49 3.06
C LEU A 117 -22.27 8.94 3.93
N ASP A 118 -22.07 10.02 4.67
CA ASP A 118 -22.93 10.50 5.75
C ASP A 118 -23.43 11.94 5.55
N GLY A 119 -23.15 12.53 4.40
CA GLY A 119 -23.56 13.88 4.09
C GLY A 119 -23.19 14.32 2.69
N VAL A 120 -23.15 15.64 2.50
CA VAL A 120 -22.66 16.29 1.28
C VAL A 120 -21.63 17.34 1.66
N ARG A 121 -20.51 17.33 0.96
CA ARG A 121 -19.50 18.33 1.05
C ARG A 121 -19.86 19.48 0.09
N ILE A 122 -19.94 20.68 0.62
CA ILE A 122 -20.23 21.92 -0.13
C ILE A 122 -18.90 22.68 -0.25
N ILE A 123 -18.39 22.79 -1.45
CA ILE A 123 -17.13 23.46 -1.74
C ILE A 123 -17.45 24.79 -2.43
N GLY A 124 -17.33 25.88 -1.70
CA GLY A 124 -17.44 27.24 -2.21
C GLY A 124 -16.07 27.84 -2.52
N ASN A 125 -16.05 29.11 -2.91
CA ASN A 125 -14.80 29.82 -3.18
C ASN A 125 -13.99 30.09 -1.90
N GLU A 126 -14.67 30.38 -0.80
CA GLU A 126 -14.05 30.76 0.48
C GLU A 126 -14.33 29.75 1.59
N THR A 127 -15.41 28.98 1.47
CA THR A 127 -15.86 28.05 2.50
C THR A 127 -15.85 26.62 2.02
N HIS A 128 -15.63 25.71 2.97
CA HIS A 128 -15.73 24.28 2.79
C HIS A 128 -16.59 23.72 3.91
N GLU A 129 -17.83 23.36 3.59
CA GLU A 129 -18.84 23.00 4.54
C GLU A 129 -19.24 21.53 4.41
N LEU A 130 -19.72 20.94 5.49
CA LEU A 130 -20.33 19.62 5.50
C LEU A 130 -21.81 19.76 5.91
N LEU A 131 -22.70 19.41 5.00
CA LEU A 131 -24.10 19.23 5.29
C LEU A 131 -24.34 17.78 5.67
N GLN A 132 -24.78 17.57 6.89
CA GLN A 132 -25.02 16.24 7.45
C GLN A 132 -26.33 16.22 8.22
N ARG A 133 -27.05 15.10 8.15
CA ARG A 133 -28.17 14.88 9.07
C ARG A 133 -27.61 14.70 10.48
N VAL A 134 -28.22 15.34 11.46
CA VAL A 134 -27.86 15.17 12.86
C VAL A 134 -27.95 13.69 13.25
N PRO A 135 -26.86 13.08 13.75
CA PRO A 135 -26.88 11.68 14.18
C PRO A 135 -27.91 11.46 15.28
N ALA A 136 -28.62 10.33 15.25
CA ALA A 136 -29.69 10.04 16.20
C ALA A 136 -29.25 10.13 17.67
N ALA A 137 -28.03 9.69 18.00
CA ALA A 137 -27.49 9.79 19.35
C ALA A 137 -27.28 11.26 19.80
N VAL A 138 -26.90 12.15 18.88
CA VAL A 138 -26.76 13.59 19.16
C VAL A 138 -28.14 14.20 19.38
N GLU A 139 -29.11 13.88 18.50
CA GLU A 139 -30.48 14.33 18.63
C GLU A 139 -31.09 13.90 19.98
N GLN A 140 -30.94 12.63 20.36
CA GLN A 140 -31.44 12.09 21.62
C GLN A 140 -30.89 12.85 22.85
N VAL A 141 -29.61 13.22 22.82
CA VAL A 141 -28.98 13.92 23.96
C VAL A 141 -29.32 15.40 23.99
N PHE A 142 -29.37 16.08 22.83
CA PHE A 142 -29.47 17.55 22.79
C PHE A 142 -30.86 18.08 22.43
N LYS A 143 -31.81 17.21 22.08
CA LYS A 143 -33.18 17.63 21.82
C LYS A 143 -33.80 18.32 23.03
N ILE A 144 -34.35 19.48 22.84
CA ILE A 144 -35.02 20.26 23.90
C ILE A 144 -36.09 19.42 24.57
N GLY A 145 -36.04 19.28 25.90
CA GLY A 145 -36.96 18.46 26.65
C GLY A 145 -36.77 16.94 26.53
N SER A 146 -35.61 16.49 26.04
CA SER A 146 -35.29 15.07 25.94
C SER A 146 -35.26 14.41 27.33
N MET A 147 -36.02 13.32 27.46
CA MET A 147 -36.04 12.43 28.63
C MET A 147 -35.20 11.20 28.44
N GLU A 148 -34.41 11.15 27.36
CA GLU A 148 -33.49 10.04 27.08
C GLU A 148 -32.40 9.91 28.12
N PRO A 149 -31.97 8.67 28.46
CA PRO A 149 -31.01 8.45 29.52
C PRO A 149 -29.69 9.18 29.33
N GLY A 150 -29.22 9.30 28.06
CA GLY A 150 -28.01 10.03 27.74
C GLY A 150 -28.11 11.53 28.00
N ALA A 151 -29.26 12.16 27.71
CA ALA A 151 -29.50 13.57 28.03
C ALA A 151 -29.49 13.82 29.56
N MET A 152 -30.19 12.96 30.27
CA MET A 152 -30.23 13.06 31.76
C MET A 152 -28.85 12.83 32.40
N LEU A 153 -28.04 11.89 31.84
CA LEU A 153 -26.67 11.66 32.32
C LEU A 153 -25.77 12.86 32.05
N PHE A 154 -25.92 13.48 30.88
CA PHE A 154 -25.15 14.67 30.49
C PHE A 154 -25.47 15.85 31.44
N ASP A 155 -26.75 16.07 31.76
CA ASP A 155 -27.16 17.10 32.68
C ASP A 155 -26.74 16.75 34.10
N ALA A 156 -26.87 15.50 34.57
CA ALA A 156 -26.36 15.04 35.84
C ALA A 156 -24.86 15.32 36.03
N SER A 157 -24.06 15.06 34.96
CA SER A 157 -22.64 15.36 34.98
C SER A 157 -22.34 16.85 35.15
N LYS A 158 -23.10 17.74 34.48
CA LYS A 158 -22.96 19.19 34.61
C LYS A 158 -23.36 19.68 36.00
N GLU A 159 -24.48 19.16 36.54
CA GLU A 159 -24.95 19.51 37.88
C GLU A 159 -24.00 18.99 38.97
N PHE A 160 -23.37 17.84 38.76
CA PHE A 160 -22.33 17.32 39.64
C PHE A 160 -21.09 18.24 39.68
N GLU A 161 -20.63 18.76 38.53
CA GLU A 161 -19.53 19.74 38.49
C GLU A 161 -19.88 21.02 39.27
N LYS A 162 -21.16 21.42 39.30
CA LYS A 162 -21.66 22.55 40.09
C LYS A 162 -21.94 22.19 41.56
N LYS A 163 -21.72 20.93 41.96
CA LYS A 163 -22.03 20.41 43.31
C LYS A 163 -23.52 20.54 43.68
N SER A 164 -24.43 20.40 42.73
CA SER A 164 -25.89 20.47 42.92
C SER A 164 -26.45 19.10 43.28
N ALA A 165 -27.40 19.06 44.24
CA ALA A 165 -28.10 17.84 44.61
C ALA A 165 -28.95 17.22 43.49
N ARG A 166 -29.28 17.99 42.42
CA ARG A 166 -30.01 17.49 41.24
C ARG A 166 -29.29 16.40 40.53
N ALA A 167 -27.97 16.32 40.63
CA ALA A 167 -27.20 15.25 40.02
C ALA A 167 -27.65 13.86 40.53
N GLU A 168 -27.90 13.73 41.83
CA GLU A 168 -28.36 12.46 42.43
C GLU A 168 -29.77 12.08 41.99
N GLU A 169 -30.66 13.05 41.83
CA GLU A 169 -32.01 12.81 41.34
C GLU A 169 -31.99 12.26 39.90
N CYS A 170 -31.24 12.91 39.04
CA CYS A 170 -31.08 12.44 37.62
C CYS A 170 -30.51 11.01 37.57
N ILE A 171 -29.46 10.71 38.37
CA ILE A 171 -28.88 9.36 38.38
C ILE A 171 -29.88 8.33 38.93
N ARG A 172 -30.70 8.68 39.94
CA ARG A 172 -31.70 7.79 40.51
C ARG A 172 -32.76 7.42 39.46
N ILE A 173 -33.18 8.37 38.62
CA ILE A 173 -34.19 8.15 37.56
C ILE A 173 -33.63 7.19 36.50
N ILE A 174 -32.39 7.33 36.09
CA ILE A 174 -31.81 6.55 35.01
C ILE A 174 -31.08 5.29 35.47
N LYS A 175 -31.12 4.94 36.76
CA LYS A 175 -30.32 3.88 37.40
C LYS A 175 -30.35 2.55 36.61
N GLU A 176 -31.51 2.10 36.17
CA GLU A 176 -31.67 0.84 35.40
C GLU A 176 -31.17 0.94 33.97
N ARG A 177 -31.22 2.13 33.38
CA ARG A 177 -30.78 2.40 31.98
C ARG A 177 -29.42 3.08 31.90
N LEU A 178 -28.65 3.06 33.02
CA LEU A 178 -27.35 3.74 33.08
C LEU A 178 -26.32 3.23 32.07
N PRO A 179 -26.21 1.92 31.74
CA PRO A 179 -25.33 1.44 30.68
C PRO A 179 -25.70 2.03 29.31
N GLU A 180 -26.99 2.13 29.03
CA GLU A 180 -27.49 2.75 27.80
C GLU A 180 -27.17 4.25 27.75
N ALA A 181 -27.34 4.96 28.86
CA ALA A 181 -27.00 6.38 28.98
C ALA A 181 -25.51 6.64 28.65
N VAL A 182 -24.63 5.80 29.19
CA VAL A 182 -23.20 5.89 28.91
C VAL A 182 -22.90 5.66 27.43
N GLN A 183 -23.53 4.65 26.81
CA GLN A 183 -23.35 4.39 25.38
C GLN A 183 -23.89 5.53 24.53
N GLN A 184 -25.05 6.09 24.85
CA GLN A 184 -25.62 7.25 24.13
C GLN A 184 -24.67 8.45 24.20
N CYS A 185 -24.07 8.75 25.35
CA CYS A 185 -23.09 9.83 25.48
C CYS A 185 -21.82 9.56 24.65
N ILE A 186 -21.32 8.31 24.61
CA ILE A 186 -20.16 7.93 23.80
C ILE A 186 -20.46 8.11 22.31
N HIS A 187 -21.62 7.64 21.84
CA HIS A 187 -22.03 7.75 20.45
C HIS A 187 -22.35 9.21 20.05
N ALA A 188 -22.95 9.99 20.95
CA ALA A 188 -23.16 11.41 20.71
C ALA A 188 -21.82 12.16 20.55
N ALA A 189 -20.80 11.81 21.35
CA ALA A 189 -19.47 12.40 21.22
C ALA A 189 -18.84 12.09 19.84
N ALA A 190 -19.13 10.94 19.25
CA ALA A 190 -18.70 10.60 17.90
C ALA A 190 -19.31 11.49 16.82
N GLY A 191 -20.57 11.86 16.98
CA GLY A 191 -21.31 12.71 16.04
C GLY A 191 -21.00 14.20 16.13
N GLU A 192 -20.38 14.63 17.22
CA GLU A 192 -20.03 16.04 17.44
C GLU A 192 -18.70 16.43 16.79
N HIS A 193 -18.60 17.68 16.36
CA HIS A 193 -17.39 18.23 15.75
C HIS A 193 -16.62 19.13 16.72
N GLU A 194 -17.31 19.76 17.66
CA GLU A 194 -16.69 20.68 18.60
C GLU A 194 -15.97 19.95 19.74
N PRO A 195 -14.64 20.12 19.93
CA PRO A 195 -13.88 19.41 20.96
C PRO A 195 -14.33 19.70 22.40
N ALA A 196 -14.98 20.87 22.65
CA ALA A 196 -15.49 21.20 23.96
C ALA A 196 -16.70 20.35 24.32
N ILE A 197 -17.66 20.21 23.38
CA ILE A 197 -18.84 19.38 23.54
C ILE A 197 -18.46 17.89 23.65
N GLN A 198 -17.55 17.41 22.77
CA GLN A 198 -17.02 16.05 22.84
C GLN A 198 -16.48 15.72 24.22
N ARG A 199 -15.67 16.62 24.80
CA ARG A 199 -15.12 16.46 26.16
C ARG A 199 -16.22 16.41 27.22
N GLY A 200 -17.23 17.24 27.11
CA GLY A 200 -18.39 17.24 28.03
C GLY A 200 -19.12 15.89 27.98
N LEU A 201 -19.43 15.38 26.81
CA LEU A 201 -20.08 14.08 26.62
C LEU A 201 -19.24 12.91 27.15
N LEU A 202 -17.94 12.91 26.88
CA LEU A 202 -17.03 11.87 27.40
C LEU A 202 -16.84 11.95 28.90
N ARG A 203 -16.89 13.17 29.53
CA ARG A 203 -16.94 13.30 30.99
C ARG A 203 -18.22 12.73 31.57
N ALA A 204 -19.36 13.01 30.94
CA ALA A 204 -20.64 12.44 31.34
C ALA A 204 -20.63 10.92 31.27
N ALA A 205 -20.08 10.36 30.18
CA ALA A 205 -19.92 8.91 30.03
C ALA A 205 -18.99 8.33 31.11
N SER A 206 -17.88 9.00 31.42
CA SER A 206 -16.96 8.60 32.50
C SER A 206 -17.62 8.68 33.88
N PHE A 207 -18.40 9.74 34.13
CA PHE A 207 -19.18 9.91 35.33
C PHE A 207 -20.20 8.78 35.51
N GLY A 208 -21.01 8.48 34.46
CA GLY A 208 -21.96 7.38 34.51
C GLY A 208 -21.31 6.03 34.70
N LYS A 209 -20.15 5.81 34.10
CA LYS A 209 -19.36 4.58 34.24
C LYS A 209 -18.90 4.34 35.67
N SER A 210 -18.64 5.38 36.47
CA SER A 210 -18.21 5.23 37.87
C SER A 210 -19.23 4.53 38.77
N PHE A 211 -20.50 4.47 38.33
CA PHE A 211 -21.58 3.77 39.03
C PHE A 211 -21.82 2.35 38.51
N LEU A 212 -21.06 1.89 37.49
CA LEU A 212 -21.20 0.57 36.85
C LEU A 212 -19.94 -0.27 37.16
N THR A 213 -20.15 -1.49 37.64
CA THR A 213 -19.07 -2.43 37.96
C THR A 213 -18.55 -3.18 36.73
N ASP A 214 -19.44 -3.51 35.78
CA ASP A 214 -19.17 -4.51 34.73
C ASP A 214 -19.07 -3.94 33.31
N MET A 215 -18.94 -2.62 33.16
CA MET A 215 -18.87 -2.01 31.83
C MET A 215 -17.44 -2.05 31.29
N PRO A 216 -17.19 -2.74 30.15
CA PRO A 216 -15.85 -2.84 29.57
C PRO A 216 -15.33 -1.47 29.13
N PRO A 217 -14.07 -1.11 29.44
CA PRO A 217 -13.52 0.20 29.13
C PRO A 217 -13.19 0.40 27.65
N HIS A 218 -13.19 -0.68 26.88
CA HIS A 218 -12.64 -0.69 25.52
C HIS A 218 -13.33 0.32 24.59
N ALA A 219 -14.67 0.34 24.54
CA ALA A 219 -15.44 1.25 23.68
C ALA A 219 -15.14 2.72 24.00
N PHE A 220 -15.11 3.07 25.29
CA PHE A 220 -14.80 4.43 25.76
C PHE A 220 -13.38 4.84 25.39
N VAL A 221 -12.39 3.98 25.65
CA VAL A 221 -10.97 4.27 25.35
C VAL A 221 -10.74 4.39 23.84
N SER A 222 -11.35 3.50 23.05
CA SER A 222 -11.28 3.56 21.60
C SER A 222 -11.87 4.86 21.06
N MET A 223 -13.05 5.26 21.56
CA MET A 223 -13.67 6.53 21.17
C MET A 223 -12.78 7.73 21.49
N CYS A 224 -12.24 7.79 22.72
CA CYS A 224 -11.32 8.88 23.11
C CYS A 224 -10.09 8.96 22.19
N ARG A 225 -9.53 7.80 21.80
CA ARG A 225 -8.38 7.74 20.90
C ARG A 225 -8.74 8.23 19.51
N ASN A 226 -9.84 7.71 18.94
CA ASN A 226 -10.27 8.06 17.60
C ASN A 226 -10.63 9.55 17.48
N LEU A 227 -11.36 10.11 18.46
CA LEU A 227 -11.70 11.53 18.45
C LEU A 227 -10.47 12.43 18.58
N ARG A 228 -9.47 12.04 19.37
CA ARG A 228 -8.21 12.79 19.44
C ARG A 228 -7.48 12.80 18.12
N VAL A 229 -7.42 11.66 17.41
CA VAL A 229 -6.84 11.58 16.08
C VAL A 229 -7.64 12.42 15.09
N LEU A 230 -8.98 12.29 15.09
CA LEU A 230 -9.86 13.07 14.22
C LEU A 230 -9.67 14.58 14.41
N ASN A 231 -9.62 15.04 15.65
CA ASN A 231 -9.45 16.46 15.94
C ASN A 231 -8.05 16.96 15.48
N ALA A 232 -7.02 16.12 15.57
CA ALA A 232 -5.69 16.46 15.06
C ALA A 232 -5.62 16.53 13.52
N VAL A 233 -6.38 15.71 12.81
CA VAL A 233 -6.38 15.74 11.33
C VAL A 233 -7.37 16.75 10.77
N ARG A 234 -8.38 17.16 11.54
CA ARG A 234 -9.35 18.23 11.20
C ARG A 234 -8.74 19.63 11.32
N ASP A 235 -7.60 19.76 12.00
CA ASP A 235 -6.88 21.02 12.08
C ASP A 235 -6.68 21.60 10.67
N TYR A 236 -6.89 22.93 10.52
CA TYR A 236 -6.80 23.60 9.23
C TYR A 236 -5.43 23.44 8.56
N MET A 237 -4.36 23.30 9.33
CA MET A 237 -3.01 23.04 8.82
C MET A 237 -2.86 21.66 8.17
N VAL A 238 -3.66 20.70 8.56
CA VAL A 238 -3.67 19.33 8.00
C VAL A 238 -4.75 19.20 6.93
N GLY A 239 -5.93 19.77 7.19
CA GLY A 239 -7.02 19.92 6.24
C GLY A 239 -7.64 18.60 5.79
N ILE A 240 -7.85 17.64 6.71
CA ILE A 240 -8.57 16.39 6.44
C ILE A 240 -9.84 16.35 7.31
N PRO A 241 -10.93 16.99 6.88
CA PRO A 241 -12.15 17.13 7.68
C PRO A 241 -13.02 15.88 7.58
N LEU A 242 -12.59 14.80 8.25
CA LEU A 242 -13.35 13.54 8.30
C LEU A 242 -14.38 13.54 9.42
N THR A 243 -15.52 12.87 9.19
CA THR A 243 -16.44 12.48 10.27
C THR A 243 -15.98 11.19 10.94
N TYR A 244 -16.59 10.85 12.08
CA TYR A 244 -16.30 9.58 12.74
C TYR A 244 -16.75 8.38 11.89
N GLY A 245 -17.93 8.44 11.27
CA GLY A 245 -18.42 7.38 10.38
C GLY A 245 -17.52 7.17 9.15
N GLN A 246 -16.99 8.26 8.60
CA GLN A 246 -16.02 8.19 7.50
C GLN A 246 -14.70 7.55 7.94
N LEU A 247 -14.22 7.85 9.15
CA LEU A 247 -13.01 7.22 9.69
C LEU A 247 -13.20 5.71 9.90
N GLU A 248 -14.35 5.26 10.40
CA GLU A 248 -14.64 3.83 10.56
C GLU A 248 -14.58 3.08 9.23
N LYS A 249 -15.14 3.66 8.16
CA LYS A 249 -15.08 3.08 6.80
C LYS A 249 -13.68 3.15 6.18
N LEU A 250 -13.01 4.29 6.36
CA LEU A 250 -11.67 4.51 5.80
C LEU A 250 -10.60 3.62 6.43
N THR A 251 -10.74 3.33 7.70
CA THR A 251 -9.77 2.71 8.61
C THR A 251 -8.60 3.63 8.97
N MET A 252 -8.02 3.38 10.14
CA MET A 252 -6.88 4.16 10.65
C MET A 252 -5.64 4.03 9.77
N LYS A 253 -5.41 2.85 9.20
CA LYS A 253 -4.27 2.58 8.30
C LYS A 253 -4.31 3.49 7.07
N THR A 254 -5.45 3.55 6.40
CA THR A 254 -5.62 4.40 5.21
C THR A 254 -5.53 5.89 5.54
N LEU A 255 -5.97 6.31 6.73
CA LEU A 255 -5.78 7.69 7.18
C LEU A 255 -4.30 8.03 7.32
N ILE A 256 -3.51 7.15 7.92
CA ILE A 256 -2.06 7.32 8.05
C ILE A 256 -1.42 7.42 6.66
N ASP A 257 -1.82 6.57 5.71
CA ASP A 257 -1.32 6.61 4.33
C ASP A 257 -1.63 7.95 3.65
N ARG A 258 -2.82 8.50 3.85
CA ARG A 258 -3.19 9.83 3.34
C ARG A 258 -2.34 10.95 3.94
N LEU A 259 -2.00 10.86 5.24
CA LEU A 259 -1.10 11.81 5.89
C LEU A 259 0.32 11.73 5.31
N VAL A 260 0.80 10.51 5.05
CA VAL A 260 2.12 10.28 4.42
C VAL A 260 2.15 10.88 3.01
N LEU A 261 1.12 10.64 2.19
CA LEU A 261 1.00 11.21 0.85
C LEU A 261 0.99 12.75 0.86
N ARG A 262 0.38 13.35 1.89
CA ARG A 262 0.37 14.80 2.11
C ARG A 262 1.64 15.34 2.81
N ARG A 263 2.64 14.48 3.05
CA ARG A 263 3.93 14.82 3.68
C ARG A 263 3.82 15.23 5.16
N HIS A 264 2.73 14.88 5.84
CA HIS A 264 2.56 15.09 7.29
C HIS A 264 3.21 13.97 8.11
N TYR A 265 4.47 13.64 7.84
CA TYR A 265 5.20 12.52 8.41
C TYR A 265 5.25 12.56 9.95
N CYS A 266 5.54 13.74 10.52
CA CYS A 266 5.63 13.90 11.99
C CYS A 266 4.30 13.61 12.69
N LEU A 267 3.18 14.07 12.10
CA LEU A 267 1.85 13.80 12.65
C LEU A 267 1.51 12.32 12.53
N ALA A 268 1.81 11.70 11.38
CA ALA A 268 1.57 10.29 11.15
C ALA A 268 2.32 9.40 12.16
N ILE A 269 3.60 9.69 12.44
CA ILE A 269 4.39 8.97 13.45
C ILE A 269 3.79 9.15 14.84
N ARG A 270 3.44 10.40 15.23
CA ARG A 270 2.79 10.66 16.53
C ARG A 270 1.47 9.89 16.70
N ILE A 271 0.69 9.76 15.63
CA ILE A 271 -0.55 8.98 15.65
C ILE A 271 -0.23 7.49 15.83
N CYS A 272 0.76 6.95 15.15
CA CYS A 272 1.20 5.56 15.31
C CYS A 272 1.64 5.27 16.76
N ASP A 273 2.47 6.14 17.34
CA ASP A 273 2.95 6.01 18.71
C ASP A 273 1.79 6.11 19.72
N TYR A 274 0.87 7.05 19.52
CA TYR A 274 -0.31 7.25 20.36
C TYR A 274 -1.26 6.05 20.34
N LEU A 275 -1.47 5.45 19.17
CA LEU A 275 -2.30 4.27 18.99
C LEU A 275 -1.58 2.96 19.36
N LYS A 276 -0.26 3.03 19.65
CA LYS A 276 0.60 1.88 19.94
C LYS A 276 0.65 0.88 18.78
N ILE A 277 0.68 1.37 17.56
CA ILE A 277 0.87 0.55 16.36
C ILE A 277 2.31 0.00 16.38
N PRO A 278 2.54 -1.29 16.04
CA PRO A 278 3.87 -1.85 15.96
C PRO A 278 4.80 -0.98 15.09
N LYS A 279 6.05 -0.79 15.53
CA LYS A 279 6.99 0.11 14.84
C LYS A 279 7.17 -0.25 13.37
N GLU A 280 7.21 -1.54 13.06
CA GLU A 280 7.39 -2.05 11.71
C GLU A 280 6.26 -1.65 10.76
N GLU A 281 5.01 -1.72 11.23
CA GLU A 281 3.83 -1.37 10.43
C GLU A 281 3.54 0.14 10.40
N GLY A 282 3.99 0.87 11.41
CA GLY A 282 3.74 2.30 11.58
C GLY A 282 4.96 3.16 11.26
N ALA A 283 5.77 3.45 12.27
CA ALA A 283 6.85 4.44 12.19
C ALA A 283 7.92 4.09 11.14
N SER A 284 8.32 2.82 11.04
CA SER A 284 9.35 2.39 10.09
C SER A 284 8.90 2.63 8.64
N ARG A 285 7.66 2.26 8.32
CA ARG A 285 7.08 2.48 6.99
C ARG A 285 7.00 3.97 6.63
N ILE A 286 6.57 4.79 7.57
CA ILE A 286 6.46 6.25 7.39
C ILE A 286 7.85 6.87 7.17
N LEU A 287 8.85 6.45 7.94
CA LEU A 287 10.23 6.89 7.79
C LEU A 287 10.83 6.47 6.45
N GLY A 288 10.51 5.26 5.96
CA GLY A 288 10.89 4.82 4.61
C GLY A 288 10.34 5.75 3.52
N HIS A 289 9.07 6.09 3.58
CA HIS A 289 8.47 7.07 2.65
C HIS A 289 9.09 8.47 2.78
N TRP A 290 9.39 8.91 4.00
CA TRP A 290 10.09 10.18 4.22
C TRP A 290 11.50 10.17 3.59
N ALA A 291 12.24 9.07 3.73
CA ALA A 291 13.55 8.93 3.13
C ALA A 291 13.48 8.96 1.60
N CYS A 292 12.53 8.24 1.00
CA CYS A 292 12.27 8.29 -0.44
C CYS A 292 11.95 9.72 -0.93
N TYR A 293 11.18 10.48 -0.15
CA TYR A 293 10.93 11.89 -0.46
C TYR A 293 12.20 12.75 -0.36
N LYS A 294 13.05 12.51 0.65
CA LYS A 294 14.32 13.21 0.81
C LYS A 294 15.26 12.97 -0.38
N VAL A 295 15.32 11.74 -0.86
CA VAL A 295 16.10 11.37 -2.04
C VAL A 295 15.66 12.13 -3.30
N GLN A 296 14.39 12.46 -3.45
CA GLN A 296 13.86 13.22 -4.59
C GLN A 296 14.21 14.72 -4.57
N GLN A 297 14.73 15.25 -3.46
CA GLN A 297 15.09 16.67 -3.35
C GLN A 297 16.39 16.95 -4.13
N ALA A 298 16.27 17.65 -5.27
CA ALA A 298 17.39 17.90 -6.18
C ALA A 298 18.46 18.87 -5.65
N ASN A 299 18.12 19.73 -4.68
CA ASN A 299 18.96 20.87 -4.27
C ASN A 299 19.83 20.58 -3.03
N VAL A 300 19.97 19.33 -2.60
CA VAL A 300 20.71 18.96 -1.41
C VAL A 300 21.81 17.96 -1.80
N ASP A 301 22.99 18.10 -1.17
CA ASP A 301 24.13 17.24 -1.41
C ASP A 301 23.84 15.78 -1.01
N ASP A 302 24.40 14.84 -1.78
CA ASP A 302 24.21 13.40 -1.57
C ASP A 302 24.68 12.94 -0.20
N GLU A 303 25.79 13.51 0.30
CA GLU A 303 26.31 13.17 1.61
C GLU A 303 25.44 13.65 2.75
N GLU A 304 24.89 14.84 2.61
CA GLU A 304 24.01 15.43 3.61
C GLU A 304 22.71 14.60 3.69
N ILE A 305 22.16 14.21 2.54
CA ILE A 305 20.97 13.35 2.49
C ILE A 305 21.25 11.99 3.12
N ALA A 306 22.34 11.32 2.76
CA ALA A 306 22.70 10.01 3.32
C ALA A 306 22.87 10.07 4.84
N ARG A 307 23.56 11.09 5.35
CA ARG A 307 23.72 11.31 6.80
C ARG A 307 22.38 11.61 7.49
N ALA A 308 21.53 12.45 6.91
CA ALA A 308 20.23 12.78 7.45
C ALA A 308 19.30 11.55 7.51
N ILE A 309 19.33 10.73 6.46
CA ILE A 309 18.58 9.47 6.43
C ILE A 309 19.10 8.52 7.49
N ASN A 310 20.41 8.25 7.53
CA ASN A 310 20.98 7.32 8.48
C ASN A 310 20.79 7.76 9.94
N SER A 311 20.88 9.06 10.24
CA SER A 311 20.64 9.58 11.60
C SER A 311 19.22 9.35 12.11
N LYS A 312 18.23 9.22 11.21
CA LYS A 312 16.82 8.99 11.57
C LYS A 312 16.43 7.53 11.51
N LEU A 313 17.01 6.77 10.58
CA LEU A 313 16.65 5.38 10.31
C LEU A 313 17.58 4.37 10.99
N GLY A 314 18.82 4.74 11.31
CA GLY A 314 19.85 3.79 11.76
C GLY A 314 19.49 2.99 13.01
N GLU A 315 18.60 3.49 13.86
CA GLU A 315 18.11 2.79 15.06
C GLU A 315 16.72 2.15 14.87
N THR A 316 16.12 2.27 13.68
CA THR A 316 14.74 1.84 13.43
C THR A 316 14.73 0.47 12.74
N PRO A 317 14.20 -0.59 13.38
CA PRO A 317 14.18 -1.91 12.78
C PRO A 317 13.18 -1.99 11.61
N GLY A 318 13.46 -2.89 10.66
CA GLY A 318 12.52 -3.24 9.59
C GLY A 318 12.46 -2.26 8.41
N ILE A 319 13.45 -1.37 8.26
CA ILE A 319 13.56 -0.50 7.09
C ILE A 319 14.60 -1.08 6.13
N SER A 320 14.21 -1.21 4.86
CA SER A 320 15.11 -1.60 3.78
C SER A 320 15.76 -0.36 3.17
N TYR A 321 17.06 -0.25 3.31
CA TYR A 321 17.84 0.78 2.62
C TYR A 321 17.94 0.50 1.12
N SER A 322 17.78 -0.74 0.68
CA SER A 322 17.77 -1.12 -0.73
C SER A 322 16.58 -0.52 -1.48
N GLU A 323 15.39 -0.44 -0.86
CA GLU A 323 14.23 0.22 -1.46
C GLU A 323 14.47 1.73 -1.63
N ILE A 324 15.08 2.38 -0.63
CA ILE A 324 15.42 3.81 -0.68
C ILE A 324 16.50 4.06 -1.75
N ALA A 325 17.50 3.19 -1.82
CA ALA A 325 18.55 3.25 -2.82
C ALA A 325 18.02 3.00 -4.23
N SER A 326 17.07 2.06 -4.41
CA SER A 326 16.39 1.87 -5.69
C SER A 326 15.71 3.15 -6.15
N LYS A 327 15.07 3.87 -5.23
CA LYS A 327 14.45 5.16 -5.54
C LYS A 327 15.49 6.23 -5.91
N ALA A 328 16.69 6.20 -5.30
CA ALA A 328 17.79 7.07 -5.69
C ALA A 328 18.28 6.79 -7.10
N VAL A 329 18.35 5.51 -7.50
CA VAL A 329 18.68 5.11 -8.87
C VAL A 329 17.64 5.63 -9.86
N ASP A 330 16.35 5.47 -9.57
CA ASP A 330 15.26 5.99 -10.41
C ASP A 330 15.32 7.51 -10.61
N CYS A 331 15.87 8.23 -9.63
CA CYS A 331 16.11 9.68 -9.69
C CYS A 331 17.45 10.06 -10.36
N GLY A 332 18.24 9.08 -10.84
CA GLY A 332 19.54 9.30 -11.47
C GLY A 332 20.69 9.58 -10.48
N ARG A 333 20.47 9.42 -9.17
CA ARG A 333 21.45 9.69 -8.09
C ARG A 333 22.22 8.42 -7.69
N THR A 334 23.00 7.87 -8.60
CA THR A 334 23.72 6.61 -8.40
C THR A 334 24.73 6.66 -7.26
N HIS A 335 25.40 7.81 -7.06
CA HIS A 335 26.36 8.00 -5.97
C HIS A 335 25.67 7.94 -4.60
N LEU A 336 24.51 8.58 -4.47
CA LEU A 336 23.68 8.50 -3.26
C LEU A 336 23.20 7.07 -3.01
N ALA A 337 22.78 6.35 -4.08
CA ALA A 337 22.33 4.97 -3.96
C ALA A 337 23.42 4.05 -3.39
N ILE A 338 24.66 4.17 -3.88
CA ILE A 338 25.80 3.39 -3.37
C ILE A 338 26.02 3.67 -1.87
N LYS A 339 26.00 4.95 -1.46
CA LYS A 339 26.16 5.33 -0.04
C LYS A 339 25.03 4.80 0.85
N LEU A 340 23.80 4.78 0.36
CA LEU A 340 22.67 4.23 1.10
C LEU A 340 22.76 2.71 1.22
N LEU A 341 23.28 2.03 0.19
CA LEU A 341 23.51 0.59 0.24
C LEU A 341 24.59 0.18 1.24
N ASP A 342 25.54 1.05 1.56
CA ASP A 342 26.53 0.76 2.61
C ASP A 342 25.89 0.61 4.00
N TYR A 343 24.70 1.17 4.22
CA TYR A 343 23.93 1.01 5.46
C TYR A 343 23.00 -0.21 5.44
N GLU A 344 22.81 -0.87 4.28
CA GLU A 344 21.98 -2.08 4.20
C GLU A 344 22.73 -3.27 4.80
N ALA A 345 22.08 -3.97 5.73
CA ALA A 345 22.70 -5.11 6.40
C ALA A 345 22.63 -6.40 5.58
N LYS A 346 21.68 -6.51 4.65
CA LYS A 346 21.42 -7.71 3.87
C LYS A 346 22.11 -7.64 2.51
N ALA A 347 23.15 -8.42 2.32
CA ALA A 347 23.83 -8.52 1.04
C ALA A 347 22.91 -9.01 -0.10
N ALA A 348 21.95 -9.87 0.21
CA ALA A 348 20.95 -10.33 -0.75
C ALA A 348 20.12 -9.19 -1.37
N ASP A 349 19.93 -8.10 -0.66
CA ASP A 349 19.22 -6.92 -1.14
C ASP A 349 20.17 -5.88 -1.77
N GLN A 350 21.45 -5.86 -1.36
CA GLN A 350 22.48 -4.96 -1.91
C GLN A 350 22.93 -5.37 -3.32
N VAL A 351 23.31 -6.65 -3.47
CA VAL A 351 24.01 -7.15 -4.66
C VAL A 351 23.19 -7.00 -5.93
N PRO A 352 21.90 -7.38 -5.99
CA PRO A 352 21.09 -7.22 -7.21
C PRO A 352 20.95 -5.75 -7.65
N LEU A 353 20.92 -4.82 -6.70
CA LEU A 353 20.80 -3.40 -7.03
C LEU A 353 22.11 -2.82 -7.56
N LEU A 354 23.25 -3.25 -7.02
CA LEU A 354 24.57 -2.88 -7.54
C LEU A 354 24.78 -3.39 -8.97
N MET A 355 24.34 -4.62 -9.26
CA MET A 355 24.36 -5.18 -10.63
C MET A 355 23.48 -4.34 -11.58
N ARG A 356 22.28 -3.94 -11.15
CA ARG A 356 21.40 -3.03 -11.95
C ARG A 356 22.06 -1.68 -12.26
N MET A 357 22.94 -1.20 -11.39
CA MET A 357 23.68 0.05 -11.58
C MET A 357 24.97 -0.14 -12.39
N ASN A 358 25.26 -1.34 -12.90
CA ASN A 358 26.52 -1.72 -13.56
C ASN A 358 27.75 -1.42 -12.68
N LYS A 359 27.63 -1.67 -11.37
CA LYS A 359 28.74 -1.58 -10.39
C LYS A 359 29.15 -2.97 -9.98
N ASP A 360 29.59 -3.74 -10.96
CA ASP A 360 29.82 -5.17 -10.83
C ASP A 360 31.01 -5.48 -9.89
N ASP A 361 32.04 -4.65 -9.87
CA ASP A 361 33.17 -4.79 -8.96
C ASP A 361 32.74 -4.71 -7.49
N LEU A 362 31.90 -3.70 -7.16
CA LEU A 362 31.35 -3.55 -5.81
C LEU A 362 30.37 -4.67 -5.48
N ALA A 363 29.58 -5.12 -6.46
CA ALA A 363 28.65 -6.23 -6.28
C ALA A 363 29.40 -7.53 -5.94
N LEU A 364 30.50 -7.80 -6.63
CA LEU A 364 31.35 -8.96 -6.38
C LEU A 364 32.01 -8.90 -5.01
N GLU A 365 32.56 -7.75 -4.63
CA GLU A 365 33.17 -7.54 -3.32
C GLU A 365 32.18 -7.76 -2.18
N LYS A 366 30.99 -7.16 -2.27
CA LYS A 366 29.91 -7.32 -1.26
C LYS A 366 29.37 -8.77 -1.20
N ALA A 367 29.25 -9.43 -2.35
CA ALA A 367 28.86 -10.84 -2.40
C ALA A 367 29.90 -11.73 -1.72
N ILE A 368 31.19 -11.53 -1.95
CA ILE A 368 32.28 -12.30 -1.30
C ILE A 368 32.30 -12.02 0.20
N MET A 369 32.15 -10.75 0.63
CA MET A 369 32.11 -10.39 2.04
C MET A 369 30.93 -11.01 2.79
N SER A 370 29.80 -11.23 2.11
CA SER A 370 28.63 -11.85 2.73
C SER A 370 28.83 -13.33 3.11
N GLY A 371 29.78 -14.00 2.46
CA GLY A 371 30.01 -15.44 2.62
C GLY A 371 28.92 -16.31 1.96
N ASP A 372 27.97 -15.72 1.24
CA ASP A 372 26.92 -16.43 0.53
C ASP A 372 27.40 -16.84 -0.86
N THR A 373 27.59 -18.14 -1.08
CA THR A 373 28.06 -18.69 -2.34
C THR A 373 27.08 -18.49 -3.51
N ASP A 374 25.79 -18.45 -3.22
CA ASP A 374 24.78 -18.27 -4.26
C ASP A 374 24.79 -16.84 -4.81
N LEU A 375 25.03 -15.85 -3.94
CA LEU A 375 25.21 -14.46 -4.35
C LEU A 375 26.47 -14.28 -5.19
N VAL A 376 27.60 -14.88 -4.76
CA VAL A 376 28.84 -14.82 -5.55
C VAL A 376 28.64 -15.47 -6.91
N TYR A 377 27.96 -16.62 -6.93
CA TYR A 377 27.67 -17.32 -8.19
C TYR A 377 26.79 -16.50 -9.12
N MET A 378 25.77 -15.84 -8.58
CA MET A 378 24.89 -14.95 -9.35
C MET A 378 25.66 -13.79 -10.00
N VAL A 379 26.57 -13.13 -9.25
CA VAL A 379 27.38 -12.04 -9.80
C VAL A 379 28.37 -12.56 -10.84
N VAL A 380 29.03 -13.70 -10.59
CA VAL A 380 30.00 -14.30 -11.52
C VAL A 380 29.31 -14.66 -12.84
N MET A 381 28.10 -15.22 -12.81
CA MET A 381 27.36 -15.54 -14.03
C MET A 381 26.91 -14.29 -14.76
N HIS A 382 26.46 -13.25 -14.05
CA HIS A 382 26.12 -11.96 -14.64
C HIS A 382 27.32 -11.31 -15.35
N LEU A 383 28.49 -11.32 -14.73
CA LEU A 383 29.72 -10.82 -15.32
C LEU A 383 30.10 -11.61 -16.57
N LYS A 384 29.99 -12.95 -16.53
CA LYS A 384 30.27 -13.82 -17.68
C LYS A 384 29.37 -13.49 -18.88
N ASP A 385 28.10 -13.19 -18.63
CA ASP A 385 27.12 -12.93 -19.69
C ASP A 385 27.27 -11.52 -20.30
N ASN A 386 27.81 -10.56 -19.55
CA ASN A 386 27.91 -9.15 -19.96
C ASN A 386 29.30 -8.73 -20.46
N LEU A 387 30.36 -9.40 -20.04
CA LEU A 387 31.75 -9.07 -20.41
C LEU A 387 32.32 -10.03 -21.45
N THR A 388 33.33 -9.57 -22.16
CA THR A 388 34.14 -10.48 -22.98
C THR A 388 34.93 -11.44 -22.09
N LEU A 389 35.24 -12.64 -22.58
CA LEU A 389 35.94 -13.67 -21.80
C LEU A 389 37.22 -13.14 -21.16
N GLY A 390 37.99 -12.31 -21.88
CA GLY A 390 39.26 -11.73 -21.35
C GLY A 390 39.00 -10.75 -20.19
N GLU A 391 38.05 -9.83 -20.34
CA GLU A 391 37.69 -8.86 -19.30
C GLU A 391 37.10 -9.57 -18.09
N PHE A 392 36.26 -10.57 -18.31
CA PHE A 392 35.65 -11.38 -17.25
C PHE A 392 36.73 -12.10 -16.41
N LEU A 393 37.70 -12.76 -17.07
CA LEU A 393 38.77 -13.47 -16.38
C LEU A 393 39.69 -12.50 -15.60
N MET A 394 39.91 -11.30 -16.12
CA MET A 394 40.64 -10.26 -15.41
C MET A 394 39.89 -9.78 -14.16
N ALA A 395 38.58 -9.64 -14.24
CA ALA A 395 37.74 -9.22 -13.12
C ALA A 395 37.72 -10.24 -11.98
N ILE A 396 37.62 -11.55 -12.27
CA ILE A 396 37.57 -12.59 -11.22
C ILE A 396 38.92 -13.06 -10.71
N ARG A 397 40.03 -12.76 -11.42
CA ARG A 397 41.39 -13.29 -11.12
C ARG A 397 41.87 -12.95 -9.71
N TYR A 398 41.53 -11.75 -9.24
CA TYR A 398 41.93 -11.28 -7.90
C TYR A 398 41.05 -11.76 -6.77
N HIS A 399 39.95 -12.48 -7.10
CA HIS A 399 38.99 -12.98 -6.14
C HIS A 399 38.98 -14.51 -6.09
N PRO A 400 39.78 -15.15 -5.18
CA PRO A 400 39.95 -16.60 -5.18
C PRO A 400 38.65 -17.39 -4.99
N VAL A 401 37.69 -16.83 -4.26
CA VAL A 401 36.36 -17.46 -4.06
C VAL A 401 35.59 -17.51 -5.36
N ALA A 402 35.49 -16.38 -6.07
CA ALA A 402 34.80 -16.28 -7.36
C ALA A 402 35.46 -17.19 -8.41
N LEU A 403 36.79 -17.18 -8.46
CA LEU A 403 37.56 -18.03 -9.37
C LEU A 403 37.30 -19.52 -9.09
N SER A 404 37.32 -19.94 -7.83
CA SER A 404 37.06 -21.34 -7.46
C SER A 404 35.66 -21.82 -7.81
N LEU A 405 34.67 -20.96 -7.60
CA LEU A 405 33.27 -21.23 -8.03
C LEU A 405 33.13 -21.32 -9.54
N TYR A 406 33.79 -20.42 -10.27
CA TYR A 406 33.79 -20.47 -11.72
C TYR A 406 34.48 -21.72 -12.26
N ILE A 407 35.64 -22.13 -11.69
CA ILE A 407 36.31 -23.39 -12.04
C ILE A 407 35.38 -24.58 -11.82
N LYS A 408 34.62 -24.58 -10.72
CA LYS A 408 33.63 -25.63 -10.43
C LYS A 408 32.52 -25.66 -11.50
N TYR A 409 32.00 -24.50 -11.86
CA TYR A 409 31.02 -24.39 -12.93
C TYR A 409 31.56 -24.93 -14.26
N CYS A 410 32.77 -24.52 -14.66
CA CYS A 410 33.40 -24.95 -15.90
C CYS A 410 33.66 -26.47 -15.94
N LYS A 411 33.96 -27.10 -14.81
CA LYS A 411 34.10 -28.57 -14.71
C LYS A 411 32.82 -29.30 -15.11
N ASP A 412 31.69 -28.73 -14.76
CA ASP A 412 30.39 -29.39 -14.97
C ASP A 412 29.74 -29.01 -16.31
N GLN A 413 29.92 -27.74 -16.77
CA GLN A 413 29.16 -27.19 -17.88
C GLN A 413 30.01 -26.79 -19.11
N ASP A 414 31.22 -26.30 -18.92
CA ASP A 414 32.07 -25.74 -20.00
C ASP A 414 33.55 -26.07 -19.86
N ARG A 415 33.88 -27.31 -20.20
CA ARG A 415 35.26 -27.81 -20.07
C ARG A 415 36.26 -27.17 -21.01
N ARG A 416 35.79 -26.59 -22.15
CA ARG A 416 36.73 -25.91 -23.08
C ARG A 416 37.30 -24.65 -22.45
N THR A 417 36.44 -23.83 -21.90
CA THR A 417 36.86 -22.60 -21.18
C THR A 417 37.70 -22.95 -19.96
N LEU A 418 37.47 -24.08 -19.30
CA LEU A 418 38.27 -24.56 -18.18
C LEU A 418 39.72 -24.81 -18.59
N VAL A 419 39.92 -25.43 -19.74
CA VAL A 419 41.28 -25.71 -20.24
C VAL A 419 42.00 -24.42 -20.59
N ASP A 420 41.35 -23.48 -21.24
CA ASP A 420 41.91 -22.17 -21.59
C ASP A 420 42.30 -21.39 -20.32
N LEU A 421 41.44 -21.46 -19.27
CA LEU A 421 41.73 -20.83 -17.99
C LEU A 421 42.96 -21.41 -17.30
N PHE A 422 43.08 -22.74 -17.24
CA PHE A 422 44.25 -23.40 -16.69
C PHE A 422 45.50 -23.12 -17.51
N TYR A 423 45.41 -22.98 -18.80
CA TYR A 423 46.52 -22.64 -19.69
C TYR A 423 47.00 -21.21 -19.46
N GLN A 424 46.08 -20.25 -19.27
CA GLN A 424 46.44 -18.85 -18.96
C GLN A 424 47.10 -18.67 -17.61
N ASP A 425 46.78 -19.52 -16.63
CA ASP A 425 47.38 -19.51 -15.28
C ASP A 425 48.61 -20.41 -15.15
N ASP A 426 49.17 -20.91 -16.26
CA ASP A 426 50.31 -21.85 -16.30
C ASP A 426 50.09 -23.13 -15.48
N GLN A 427 48.79 -23.50 -15.25
CA GLN A 427 48.42 -24.71 -14.52
C GLN A 427 48.36 -25.92 -15.47
N PHE A 428 49.44 -26.23 -16.12
CA PHE A 428 49.52 -27.29 -17.14
C PHE A 428 49.13 -28.68 -16.63
N MET A 429 49.34 -28.96 -15.33
CA MET A 429 48.91 -30.22 -14.73
C MET A 429 47.39 -30.32 -14.70
N ASN A 430 46.68 -29.25 -14.31
CA ASN A 430 45.23 -29.23 -14.26
C ASN A 430 44.61 -29.26 -15.68
N SER A 431 45.23 -28.56 -16.61
CA SER A 431 44.86 -28.60 -18.05
C SER A 431 45.01 -30.03 -18.61
N GLY A 432 46.12 -30.70 -18.34
CA GLY A 432 46.35 -32.09 -18.74
C GLY A 432 45.30 -33.06 -18.13
N ASN A 433 45.00 -32.88 -16.84
CA ASN A 433 43.95 -33.67 -16.14
C ASN A 433 42.58 -33.47 -16.76
N ALA A 434 42.20 -32.21 -17.16
CA ALA A 434 40.95 -31.91 -17.82
C ALA A 434 40.84 -32.60 -19.19
N PHE A 435 41.89 -32.58 -20.00
CA PHE A 435 41.91 -33.30 -21.28
C PHE A 435 41.82 -34.82 -21.09
N VAL A 436 42.45 -35.39 -20.07
CA VAL A 436 42.30 -36.82 -19.75
C VAL A 436 40.83 -37.17 -19.43
N GLN A 437 40.20 -36.34 -18.58
CA GLN A 437 38.77 -36.52 -18.25
C GLN A 437 37.86 -36.42 -19.52
N ASP A 438 38.14 -35.48 -20.39
CA ASP A 438 37.39 -35.32 -21.62
C ASP A 438 37.57 -36.53 -22.53
N SER A 439 38.75 -37.15 -22.56
CA SER A 439 38.99 -38.36 -23.37
C SER A 439 38.07 -39.52 -22.98
N TYR A 440 37.64 -39.63 -21.69
CA TYR A 440 36.70 -40.67 -21.26
C TYR A 440 35.28 -40.42 -21.72
N SER A 441 34.89 -39.16 -21.97
CA SER A 441 33.55 -38.76 -22.43
C SER A 441 33.39 -38.82 -23.94
N GLU A 442 34.48 -38.87 -24.69
CA GLU A 442 34.48 -38.93 -26.15
C GLU A 442 33.95 -40.26 -26.68
N LYS A 443 33.13 -40.20 -27.76
CA LYS A 443 32.48 -41.40 -28.35
C LYS A 443 33.32 -42.11 -29.37
N THR A 444 34.18 -41.38 -30.10
CA THR A 444 34.99 -41.91 -31.18
C THR A 444 36.44 -42.13 -30.73
N ILE A 445 37.06 -43.18 -31.23
CA ILE A 445 38.46 -43.53 -30.88
C ILE A 445 39.43 -42.43 -31.34
N GLU A 446 39.16 -41.88 -32.53
CA GLU A 446 39.95 -40.82 -33.15
C GLU A 446 39.95 -39.53 -32.23
N SER A 447 38.77 -39.15 -31.73
CA SER A 447 38.58 -38.03 -30.86
C SER A 447 39.25 -38.27 -29.50
N LYS A 448 39.18 -39.52 -28.95
CA LYS A 448 39.92 -39.89 -27.72
C LYS A 448 41.42 -39.76 -27.87
N MET A 449 41.98 -40.23 -29.02
CA MET A 449 43.39 -40.15 -29.30
C MET A 449 43.85 -38.68 -29.40
N ASN A 450 43.06 -37.84 -30.03
CA ASN A 450 43.36 -36.42 -30.20
C ASN A 450 43.37 -35.69 -28.86
N THR A 451 42.39 -35.94 -27.97
CA THR A 451 42.32 -35.34 -26.62
C THR A 451 43.47 -35.84 -25.70
N LEU A 452 43.83 -37.13 -25.79
CA LEU A 452 44.99 -37.65 -25.03
C LEU A 452 46.32 -37.08 -25.54
N SER A 453 46.49 -36.85 -26.85
CA SER A 453 47.64 -36.16 -27.40
C SER A 453 47.78 -34.72 -26.88
N LYS A 454 46.67 -33.98 -26.77
CA LYS A 454 46.61 -32.64 -26.15
C LYS A 454 47.00 -32.69 -24.66
N ALA A 455 46.51 -33.69 -23.92
CA ALA A 455 46.87 -33.92 -22.53
C ALA A 455 48.39 -34.14 -22.37
N GLN A 456 48.96 -34.98 -23.20
CA GLN A 456 50.40 -35.26 -23.23
C GLN A 456 51.23 -33.98 -23.48
N MET A 457 50.83 -33.14 -24.43
CA MET A 457 51.48 -31.86 -24.70
C MET A 457 51.43 -30.93 -23.48
N SER A 458 50.24 -30.78 -22.84
CA SER A 458 50.11 -29.97 -21.63
C SER A 458 51.01 -30.45 -20.48
N TYR A 459 51.12 -31.75 -20.22
CA TYR A 459 52.07 -32.29 -19.22
C TYR A 459 53.53 -32.09 -19.63
N GLN A 460 53.87 -32.16 -20.89
CA GLN A 460 55.24 -31.88 -21.36
C GLN A 460 55.63 -30.41 -21.12
N GLN A 461 54.74 -29.49 -21.48
CA GLN A 461 54.94 -28.05 -21.27
C GLN A 461 55.12 -27.70 -19.78
N GLY A 462 54.39 -28.35 -18.90
CA GLY A 462 54.51 -28.17 -17.45
C GLY A 462 55.70 -28.90 -16.79
N GLY A 463 56.49 -29.70 -17.57
CA GLY A 463 57.60 -30.50 -17.03
C GLY A 463 57.19 -31.76 -16.31
N PHE A 464 55.92 -32.18 -16.37
CA PHE A 464 55.39 -33.38 -15.70
C PHE A 464 55.63 -34.66 -16.53
N GLN A 465 56.88 -35.05 -16.66
CA GLN A 465 57.29 -36.18 -17.52
C GLN A 465 56.63 -37.51 -17.18
N PHE A 466 56.38 -37.79 -15.91
CA PHE A 466 55.71 -39.01 -15.50
C PHE A 466 54.29 -39.12 -16.06
N TYR A 467 53.47 -38.08 -15.92
CA TYR A 467 52.07 -38.05 -16.42
C TYR A 467 52.03 -38.07 -17.95
N SER A 468 53.00 -37.40 -18.61
CA SER A 468 53.14 -37.45 -20.07
C SER A 468 53.40 -38.89 -20.58
N LYS A 469 54.28 -39.65 -19.89
CA LYS A 469 54.52 -41.06 -20.21
C LYS A 469 53.30 -41.96 -19.96
N VAL A 470 52.55 -41.73 -18.90
CA VAL A 470 51.29 -42.44 -18.61
C VAL A 470 50.28 -42.22 -19.68
N CYS A 471 50.10 -40.97 -20.17
CA CYS A 471 49.22 -40.68 -21.32
C CYS A 471 49.65 -41.35 -22.61
N ALA A 472 50.96 -41.39 -22.86
CA ALA A 472 51.51 -42.11 -24.03
C ALA A 472 51.24 -43.62 -23.97
N LEU A 473 51.38 -44.24 -22.77
CA LEU A 473 51.02 -45.63 -22.58
C LEU A 473 49.52 -45.91 -22.77
N HIS A 474 48.67 -45.03 -22.27
CA HIS A 474 47.23 -45.14 -22.44
C HIS A 474 46.84 -45.02 -23.93
N PHE A 475 47.49 -44.12 -24.67
CA PHE A 475 47.35 -43.95 -26.11
C PHE A 475 47.73 -45.25 -26.84
N LEU A 476 48.90 -45.85 -26.49
CA LEU A 476 49.34 -47.12 -27.07
C LEU A 476 48.38 -48.27 -26.78
N CYS A 477 47.85 -48.34 -25.58
CA CYS A 477 46.83 -49.38 -25.23
C CYS A 477 45.60 -49.26 -26.09
N ILE A 478 45.08 -48.05 -26.35
CA ILE A 478 43.92 -47.85 -27.24
C ILE A 478 44.22 -48.29 -28.68
N VAL A 479 45.39 -47.92 -29.20
CA VAL A 479 45.81 -48.35 -30.55
C VAL A 479 45.91 -49.85 -30.62
N CYS A 480 46.60 -50.56 -29.67
CA CYS A 480 46.72 -52.01 -29.66
C CYS A 480 45.35 -52.73 -29.54
N MET A 481 44.43 -52.19 -28.79
CA MET A 481 43.04 -52.75 -28.73
C MET A 481 42.30 -52.59 -30.06
N CYS A 482 42.48 -51.49 -30.79
CA CYS A 482 41.92 -51.30 -32.11
C CYS A 482 42.47 -52.30 -33.13
N ASP A 483 43.82 -52.50 -33.16
CA ASP A 483 44.49 -53.43 -34.06
C ASP A 483 44.02 -54.87 -33.76
N SER A 484 43.86 -55.21 -32.48
CA SER A 484 43.34 -56.56 -32.06
C SER A 484 41.86 -56.77 -32.47
N ILE A 485 41.04 -55.76 -32.50
CA ILE A 485 39.66 -55.83 -32.94
C ILE A 485 39.61 -55.92 -34.50
N PHE A 486 40.46 -55.22 -35.18
CA PHE A 486 40.60 -55.33 -36.66
C PHE A 486 41.05 -56.72 -37.09
N GLN A 487 42.02 -57.33 -36.39
CA GLN A 487 42.46 -58.70 -36.67
C GLN A 487 41.43 -59.78 -36.30
N ALA A 488 40.48 -59.47 -35.43
CA ALA A 488 39.43 -60.42 -35.04
C ALA A 488 38.20 -60.35 -35.96
N THR A 489 38.11 -59.34 -36.85
CA THR A 489 37.05 -59.11 -37.83
C THR A 489 37.42 -59.47 -39.27
N GLU A 490 38.68 -59.82 -39.55
CA GLU A 490 39.15 -60.56 -40.75
C GLU A 490 39.08 -62.07 -40.46
#